data_02f6fbb1b08563d382a94160c7a14626
#
_entry.id   02f6fbb1b08563d382a94160c7a14626
#
_cell.length_a   1.000
_cell.length_b   1.000
_cell.length_c   1.000
_cell.angle_alpha   90.00
_cell.angle_beta   90.00
_cell.angle_gamma   90.00
#
_symmetry.space_group_name_H-M   'P 1'
#
loop_
_entity.id
_entity.type
_entity.pdbx_description
1 polymer ?
#
loop_
_entity_poly.entity_id
_entity_poly.type
_entity_poly.pdbx_seq_one_letter_code
_entity_poly.pdbx_strand_id
1 'polypeptide(L)'
;MTDTTTLLTRRADLAAASADRDARTVEVIWSTGAPVRRRDMAGPYVERLSLAPEAVDLSRLQGASVLDAHRQSAVRDVLGSVQSAAVDGQRGTALIRFSSRPEVEPLWQDVLSGILRHVSVGYSVEEWAETTESGARVLTAVRWTPHEISLVPTPADPGAHIRMETHMTDTTTPAPPEAQTRAAINTEIRSIARIAGLDQSWIDGQIDAAADADTARRAAFEALASRSAPTIRTEQVRVEMGESQDDPALRARQMGEALYARINPRHDLSEPARRYAYATPVDMAKELLTLRGESTMALSPASLVTRALHTTSDFPIILGNTVSRVLRDAYQAAPSGIRRLGRQTSARDFRSVNKIMLGEAPLLEKLNEHGEIKAGTMAEAREAYKIETWAKKIGITRQVLVNDDLGAFADLARRMGQGAAETEARILVSLLEANSGNGPTLSDNKALFHVDHGNKAGTGAVISDATLSAARLALRTQKGIDERIIRVTPKNLLVPPALETVAEKWLATIAPATAADVNPFSGAMSLVVEPRLTSATRWYVTAEPGEIDGLEFAYLSGNEGPQVESRSGWDVDGVEIRVILDFGAGFIDHRGWFQNPGA
;
A
#
# COMPACT_ATOMS: atom_id res chain seq x y z
N MET A 1 7.18 -11.60 -28.58
CA MET A 1 7.95 -11.96 -27.38
C MET A 1 8.73 -10.72 -26.99
N THR A 2 8.18 -9.89 -26.13
CA THR A 2 8.88 -8.73 -25.54
C THR A 2 9.31 -9.16 -24.16
N ASP A 3 10.59 -9.50 -24.09
CA ASP A 3 11.28 -9.88 -22.86
C ASP A 3 11.27 -8.68 -21.90
N THR A 4 10.38 -8.67 -20.93
CA THR A 4 10.39 -7.67 -19.86
C THR A 4 11.45 -8.11 -18.87
N THR A 5 12.68 -7.68 -19.08
CA THR A 5 13.80 -7.90 -18.15
C THR A 5 13.44 -7.24 -16.82
N THR A 6 13.01 -8.04 -15.84
CA THR A 6 12.75 -7.56 -14.48
C THR A 6 14.08 -7.23 -13.83
N LEU A 7 14.34 -5.94 -13.57
CA LEU A 7 15.51 -5.49 -12.83
C LEU A 7 15.44 -6.00 -11.38
N LEU A 8 16.42 -6.81 -11.00
CA LEU A 8 16.60 -7.29 -9.63
C LEU A 8 17.56 -6.35 -8.87
N THR A 9 17.41 -6.20 -7.57
CA THR A 9 18.19 -5.27 -6.75
C THR A 9 18.94 -6.00 -5.63
N ARG A 10 20.21 -5.67 -5.42
CA ARG A 10 21.07 -6.13 -4.33
C ARG A 10 21.86 -4.99 -3.72
N ARG A 11 22.32 -5.19 -2.53
CA ARG A 11 22.92 -4.24 -1.62
C ARG A 11 24.43 -4.39 -1.50
N ALA A 12 25.10 -3.27 -1.27
CA ALA A 12 26.52 -3.15 -0.93
C ALA A 12 26.78 -1.90 -0.05
N ASP A 13 27.93 -1.84 0.61
CA ASP A 13 28.26 -0.80 1.59
C ASP A 13 29.16 0.30 1.03
N LEU A 14 29.01 1.54 1.55
CA LEU A 14 29.87 2.68 1.27
C LEU A 14 31.09 2.66 2.20
N ALA A 15 32.29 2.73 1.65
CA ALA A 15 33.52 2.91 2.42
C ALA A 15 33.77 4.40 2.64
N ALA A 16 33.38 4.94 3.78
CA ALA A 16 33.49 6.39 4.08
C ALA A 16 34.95 6.91 4.14
N ALA A 17 35.94 6.04 4.24
CA ALA A 17 37.36 6.40 4.28
C ALA A 17 37.95 6.87 2.93
N SER A 18 37.21 6.72 1.82
CA SER A 18 37.67 7.05 0.46
C SER A 18 36.98 8.27 -0.15
N ALA A 19 36.28 9.08 0.64
CA ALA A 19 35.56 10.25 0.13
C ALA A 19 36.50 11.41 -0.21
N ASP A 20 36.59 11.77 -1.47
CA ASP A 20 37.19 13.02 -1.94
C ASP A 20 36.13 14.10 -2.02
N ARG A 21 36.26 15.13 -1.14
CA ARG A 21 35.30 16.21 -1.02
C ARG A 21 35.33 17.16 -2.23
N ASP A 22 36.48 17.39 -2.80
CA ASP A 22 36.67 18.32 -3.92
C ASP A 22 36.21 17.68 -5.23
N ALA A 23 36.55 16.41 -5.46
CA ALA A 23 36.09 15.65 -6.62
C ALA A 23 34.64 15.13 -6.46
N ARG A 24 34.06 15.19 -5.24
CA ARG A 24 32.74 14.66 -4.86
C ARG A 24 32.62 13.17 -5.18
N THR A 25 33.68 12.41 -4.93
CA THR A 25 33.73 10.96 -5.20
C THR A 25 33.84 10.16 -3.93
N VAL A 26 33.31 8.94 -3.96
CA VAL A 26 33.44 7.99 -2.86
C VAL A 26 33.49 6.58 -3.44
N GLU A 27 34.32 5.73 -2.83
CA GLU A 27 34.37 4.31 -3.17
C GLU A 27 33.26 3.56 -2.44
N VAL A 28 32.57 2.69 -3.17
CA VAL A 28 31.47 1.86 -2.64
C VAL A 28 31.72 0.39 -2.91
N ILE A 29 31.32 -0.46 -1.99
CA ILE A 29 31.18 -1.90 -2.22
C ILE A 29 29.73 -2.13 -2.63
N TRP A 30 29.47 -2.43 -3.90
CA TRP A 30 28.10 -2.57 -4.42
C TRP A 30 27.58 -4.01 -4.39
N SER A 31 28.42 -5.01 -4.14
CA SER A 31 28.01 -6.40 -3.87
C SER A 31 29.07 -7.16 -3.10
N THR A 32 28.67 -8.03 -2.18
CA THR A 32 29.53 -9.00 -1.48
C THR A 32 29.17 -10.44 -1.82
N GLY A 33 28.26 -10.67 -2.77
CA GLY A 33 27.76 -12.01 -3.11
C GLY A 33 26.94 -12.67 -2.00
N ALA A 34 26.60 -11.96 -0.92
CA ALA A 34 25.88 -12.51 0.21
C ALA A 34 24.52 -13.13 -0.18
N PRO A 35 24.09 -14.24 0.45
CA PRO A 35 22.84 -14.89 0.14
C PRO A 35 21.64 -14.03 0.55
N VAL A 36 20.65 -13.88 -0.33
CA VAL A 36 19.41 -13.14 -0.10
C VAL A 36 18.21 -14.07 -0.23
N ARG A 37 17.30 -14.08 0.76
CA ARG A 37 16.07 -14.87 0.68
C ARG A 37 15.07 -14.18 -0.24
N ARG A 38 14.53 -14.93 -1.20
CA ARG A 38 13.53 -14.49 -2.15
C ARG A 38 12.41 -15.53 -2.30
N ARG A 39 11.40 -15.19 -3.05
CA ARG A 39 10.29 -16.09 -3.36
C ARG A 39 9.86 -15.87 -4.81
N ASP A 40 9.68 -16.98 -5.54
CA ASP A 40 9.10 -17.03 -6.86
C ASP A 40 7.82 -17.88 -6.88
N MET A 41 7.29 -18.18 -8.04
CA MET A 41 6.09 -19.01 -8.20
C MET A 41 6.32 -20.46 -7.75
N ALA A 42 7.55 -20.95 -7.77
CA ALA A 42 7.93 -22.28 -7.32
C ALA A 42 8.19 -22.35 -5.79
N GLY A 43 8.20 -21.22 -5.09
CA GLY A 43 8.34 -21.14 -3.63
C GLY A 43 9.51 -20.29 -3.16
N PRO A 44 9.89 -20.39 -1.86
CA PRO A 44 11.03 -19.65 -1.31
C PRO A 44 12.34 -20.21 -1.84
N TYR A 45 13.31 -19.33 -2.11
CA TYR A 45 14.66 -19.68 -2.51
C TYR A 45 15.69 -18.72 -1.94
N VAL A 46 16.95 -19.12 -1.97
CA VAL A 46 18.12 -18.29 -1.62
C VAL A 46 18.80 -17.89 -2.91
N GLU A 47 18.93 -16.59 -3.13
CA GLU A 47 19.63 -16.04 -4.27
C GLU A 47 21.08 -15.73 -3.89
N ARG A 48 22.03 -16.08 -4.77
CA ARG A 48 23.43 -15.68 -4.71
C ARG A 48 23.88 -15.06 -6.02
N LEU A 49 24.70 -14.03 -5.96
CA LEU A 49 25.40 -13.49 -7.14
C LEU A 49 26.83 -13.99 -7.13
N SER A 50 27.24 -14.69 -8.19
CA SER A 50 28.65 -15.02 -8.40
C SER A 50 29.42 -13.75 -8.70
N LEU A 51 30.52 -13.52 -7.97
CA LEU A 51 31.43 -12.38 -8.18
C LEU A 51 32.71 -12.80 -8.92
N ALA A 52 32.72 -13.99 -9.51
CA ALA A 52 33.78 -14.38 -10.41
C ALA A 52 33.87 -13.39 -11.59
N PRO A 53 35.05 -12.93 -12.01
CA PRO A 53 35.19 -11.94 -13.07
C PRO A 53 34.49 -12.32 -14.37
N GLU A 54 34.41 -13.60 -14.68
CA GLU A 54 33.73 -14.15 -15.86
C GLU A 54 32.20 -14.20 -15.73
N ALA A 55 31.68 -14.07 -14.50
CA ALA A 55 30.24 -14.12 -14.22
C ALA A 55 29.56 -12.76 -14.32
N VAL A 56 30.33 -11.65 -14.28
CA VAL A 56 29.80 -10.29 -14.17
C VAL A 56 30.18 -9.47 -15.40
N ASP A 57 29.18 -9.03 -16.15
CA ASP A 57 29.40 -8.08 -17.25
C ASP A 57 29.32 -6.63 -16.73
N LEU A 58 30.46 -6.00 -16.52
CA LEU A 58 30.57 -4.62 -16.05
C LEU A 58 30.39 -3.56 -17.12
N SER A 59 30.20 -3.95 -18.38
CA SER A 59 30.14 -3.00 -19.53
C SER A 59 29.08 -1.91 -19.36
N ARG A 60 27.97 -2.22 -18.70
CA ARG A 60 26.86 -1.29 -18.45
C ARG A 60 26.98 -0.50 -17.16
N LEU A 61 27.80 -0.94 -16.22
CA LEU A 61 27.93 -0.27 -14.93
C LEU A 61 28.86 0.94 -15.02
N GLN A 62 29.84 0.93 -15.90
CA GLN A 62 30.73 2.07 -16.10
C GLN A 62 29.97 3.21 -16.78
N GLY A 63 29.93 4.38 -16.16
CA GLY A 63 29.13 5.52 -16.60
C GLY A 63 27.65 5.45 -16.22
N ALA A 64 27.22 4.37 -15.56
CA ALA A 64 25.84 4.19 -15.12
C ALA A 64 25.39 5.26 -14.09
N SER A 65 24.10 5.44 -13.97
CA SER A 65 23.51 6.38 -13.01
C SER A 65 23.62 5.88 -11.57
N VAL A 66 23.94 6.80 -10.66
CA VAL A 66 23.70 6.63 -9.22
C VAL A 66 22.32 7.20 -8.92
N LEU A 67 21.42 6.38 -8.35
CA LEU A 67 20.01 6.71 -8.20
C LEU A 67 19.59 6.84 -6.73
N ASP A 68 18.43 7.47 -6.50
CA ASP A 68 17.74 7.49 -5.23
C ASP A 68 16.73 6.32 -5.14
N ALA A 69 17.03 5.35 -4.27
CA ALA A 69 16.15 4.21 -3.96
C ALA A 69 15.57 3.49 -5.20
N HIS A 70 16.41 3.24 -6.22
CA HIS A 70 16.04 2.61 -7.50
C HIS A 70 15.00 3.38 -8.34
N ARG A 71 14.74 4.66 -8.04
CA ARG A 71 13.83 5.48 -8.83
C ARG A 71 14.45 5.85 -10.18
N GLN A 72 13.70 5.59 -11.25
CA GLN A 72 14.11 5.83 -12.64
C GLN A 72 13.08 6.66 -13.39
N SER A 73 12.17 7.31 -12.68
CA SER A 73 11.02 7.98 -13.29
C SER A 73 11.32 9.40 -13.79
N ALA A 74 12.35 10.05 -13.24
CA ALA A 74 12.70 11.42 -13.59
C ALA A 74 14.21 11.67 -13.52
N VAL A 75 14.69 12.67 -14.27
CA VAL A 75 16.12 13.09 -14.29
C VAL A 75 16.60 13.54 -12.90
N ARG A 76 15.71 14.05 -12.06
CA ARG A 76 16.02 14.44 -10.67
C ARG A 76 16.40 13.25 -9.78
N ASP A 77 15.98 12.04 -10.15
CA ASP A 77 16.26 10.81 -9.39
C ASP A 77 17.73 10.37 -9.55
N VAL A 78 18.46 10.95 -10.50
CA VAL A 78 19.89 10.72 -10.71
C VAL A 78 20.70 11.58 -9.77
N LEU A 79 21.38 10.95 -8.80
CA LEU A 79 22.22 11.59 -7.80
C LEU A 79 23.67 11.79 -8.25
N GLY A 80 24.12 10.98 -9.23
CA GLY A 80 25.50 10.98 -9.71
C GLY A 80 25.74 9.93 -10.79
N SER A 81 27.01 9.57 -10.99
CA SER A 81 27.43 8.57 -11.96
C SER A 81 28.56 7.69 -11.44
N VAL A 82 28.63 6.46 -11.92
CA VAL A 82 29.71 5.52 -11.68
C VAL A 82 30.91 5.88 -12.56
N GLN A 83 32.05 6.18 -11.93
CA GLN A 83 33.28 6.54 -12.65
C GLN A 83 34.09 5.30 -13.08
N SER A 84 34.15 4.32 -12.18
CA SER A 84 34.79 3.02 -12.46
C SER A 84 34.14 1.95 -11.61
N ALA A 85 34.18 0.70 -12.08
CA ALA A 85 33.69 -0.46 -11.38
C ALA A 85 34.64 -1.64 -11.57
N ALA A 86 34.78 -2.49 -10.55
CA ALA A 86 35.62 -3.69 -10.58
C ALA A 86 35.00 -4.81 -9.74
N VAL A 87 35.42 -6.05 -10.03
CA VAL A 87 35.07 -7.26 -9.26
C VAL A 87 36.38 -8.04 -9.00
N ASP A 88 36.59 -8.46 -7.75
CA ASP A 88 37.82 -9.18 -7.33
C ASP A 88 37.56 -10.65 -6.96
N GLY A 89 36.38 -11.19 -7.25
CA GLY A 89 35.97 -12.55 -6.91
C GLY A 89 35.33 -12.67 -5.51
N GLN A 90 35.53 -11.69 -4.64
CA GLN A 90 34.92 -11.64 -3.30
C GLN A 90 33.92 -10.51 -3.14
N ARG A 91 34.12 -9.39 -3.83
CA ARG A 91 33.29 -8.22 -3.77
C ARG A 91 33.32 -7.45 -5.09
N GLY A 92 32.26 -6.71 -5.32
CA GLY A 92 32.18 -5.70 -6.37
C GLY A 92 32.39 -4.32 -5.77
N THR A 93 33.33 -3.55 -6.32
CA THR A 93 33.66 -2.18 -5.90
C THR A 93 33.39 -1.20 -7.03
N ALA A 94 33.09 0.04 -6.68
CA ALA A 94 32.94 1.12 -7.67
C ALA A 94 33.34 2.47 -7.06
N LEU A 95 33.91 3.35 -7.88
CA LEU A 95 34.06 4.76 -7.58
C LEU A 95 32.84 5.52 -8.15
N ILE A 96 32.05 6.13 -7.30
CA ILE A 96 30.89 6.93 -7.70
C ILE A 96 31.16 8.41 -7.49
N ARG A 97 30.61 9.26 -8.36
CA ARG A 97 30.69 10.71 -8.29
C ARG A 97 29.32 11.33 -8.12
N PHE A 98 29.15 12.15 -7.10
CA PHE A 98 27.89 12.88 -6.85
C PHE A 98 27.79 14.15 -7.68
N SER A 99 26.57 14.45 -8.11
CA SER A 99 26.23 15.70 -8.80
C SER A 99 26.44 16.92 -7.90
N SER A 100 26.84 18.05 -8.51
CA SER A 100 26.93 19.35 -7.83
C SER A 100 25.60 20.12 -7.78
N ARG A 101 24.49 19.50 -8.18
CA ARG A 101 23.16 20.13 -8.12
C ARG A 101 22.79 20.45 -6.66
N PRO A 102 22.14 21.61 -6.38
CA PRO A 102 21.75 21.97 -5.02
C PRO A 102 20.89 20.92 -4.31
N GLU A 103 20.04 20.20 -5.03
CA GLU A 103 19.17 19.15 -4.50
C GLU A 103 19.94 17.90 -4.04
N VAL A 104 21.15 17.69 -4.53
CA VAL A 104 22.01 16.56 -4.18
C VAL A 104 22.96 16.90 -3.03
N GLU A 105 23.17 18.18 -2.76
CA GLU A 105 24.10 18.63 -1.71
C GLU A 105 23.76 18.10 -0.31
N PRO A 106 22.50 18.10 0.16
CA PRO A 106 22.16 17.51 1.46
C PRO A 106 22.50 16.02 1.54
N LEU A 107 22.20 15.26 0.48
CA LEU A 107 22.50 13.84 0.42
C LEU A 107 24.01 13.56 0.42
N TRP A 108 24.80 14.41 -0.27
CA TRP A 108 26.25 14.33 -0.24
C TRP A 108 26.82 14.58 1.16
N GLN A 109 26.28 15.55 1.91
CA GLN A 109 26.66 15.80 3.30
C GLN A 109 26.29 14.65 4.22
N ASP A 110 25.14 14.01 3.99
CA ASP A 110 24.72 12.81 4.73
C ASP A 110 25.62 11.61 4.44
N VAL A 111 26.13 11.48 3.22
CA VAL A 111 27.15 10.47 2.88
C VAL A 111 28.45 10.76 3.59
N LEU A 112 28.93 12.01 3.57
CA LEU A 112 30.19 12.41 4.22
C LEU A 112 30.13 12.25 5.74
N SER A 113 28.98 12.53 6.35
CA SER A 113 28.75 12.36 7.79
C SER A 113 28.46 10.90 8.20
N GLY A 114 28.34 10.00 7.23
CA GLY A 114 28.06 8.60 7.46
C GLY A 114 26.60 8.31 7.88
N ILE A 115 25.68 9.24 7.67
CA ILE A 115 24.24 9.02 7.89
C ILE A 115 23.69 8.11 6.80
N LEU A 116 23.97 8.42 5.52
CA LEU A 116 23.66 7.55 4.40
C LEU A 116 24.85 6.62 4.13
N ARG A 117 24.66 5.33 4.40
CA ARG A 117 25.75 4.33 4.36
C ARG A 117 25.52 3.23 3.34
N HIS A 118 24.32 3.08 2.85
CA HIS A 118 23.91 1.87 2.18
C HIS A 118 23.67 2.11 0.70
N VAL A 119 24.21 1.20 -0.10
CA VAL A 119 23.97 1.14 -1.52
C VAL A 119 23.33 -0.18 -1.91
N SER A 120 22.66 -0.19 -3.04
CA SER A 120 22.05 -1.36 -3.66
C SER A 120 22.38 -1.35 -5.14
N VAL A 121 22.57 -2.52 -5.74
CA VAL A 121 22.79 -2.65 -7.19
C VAL A 121 21.53 -3.12 -7.88
N GLY A 122 21.16 -2.47 -8.98
CA GLY A 122 20.14 -2.94 -9.91
C GLY A 122 20.82 -3.78 -11.01
N TYR A 123 20.30 -4.99 -11.29
CA TYR A 123 20.94 -5.94 -12.19
C TYR A 123 19.91 -6.80 -12.93
N SER A 124 20.35 -7.41 -14.02
CA SER A 124 19.65 -8.50 -14.71
C SER A 124 20.50 -9.76 -14.68
N VAL A 125 19.85 -10.93 -14.63
CA VAL A 125 20.53 -12.22 -14.67
C VAL A 125 20.20 -12.91 -15.99
N GLU A 126 21.22 -13.35 -16.67
CA GLU A 126 21.13 -14.03 -17.95
C GLU A 126 21.17 -15.55 -17.77
N GLU A 127 21.85 -16.04 -16.72
CA GLU A 127 21.98 -17.46 -16.47
C GLU A 127 22.02 -17.77 -14.97
N TRP A 128 21.18 -18.73 -14.56
CA TRP A 128 21.09 -19.23 -13.21
C TRP A 128 21.61 -20.66 -13.10
N ALA A 129 22.38 -20.94 -12.06
CA ALA A 129 22.65 -22.31 -11.58
C ALA A 129 21.76 -22.60 -10.37
N GLU A 130 20.95 -23.64 -10.46
CA GLU A 130 20.08 -24.08 -9.36
C GLU A 130 20.74 -25.24 -8.60
N THR A 131 20.83 -25.11 -7.27
CA THR A 131 21.33 -26.14 -6.36
C THR A 131 20.42 -26.26 -5.14
N THR A 132 20.56 -27.36 -4.41
CA THR A 132 19.86 -27.53 -3.13
C THR A 132 20.89 -27.64 -2.02
N GLU A 133 20.88 -26.70 -1.09
CA GLU A 133 21.78 -26.69 0.06
C GLU A 133 20.96 -26.78 1.35
N SER A 134 21.27 -27.75 2.20
CA SER A 134 20.58 -27.96 3.49
C SER A 134 19.04 -28.00 3.37
N GLY A 135 18.52 -28.53 2.27
CA GLY A 135 17.08 -28.61 2.02
C GLY A 135 16.43 -27.30 1.50
N ALA A 136 17.22 -26.25 1.29
CA ALA A 136 16.75 -25.00 0.69
C ALA A 136 17.18 -24.93 -0.78
N ARG A 137 16.29 -24.45 -1.63
CA ARG A 137 16.57 -24.15 -3.03
C ARG A 137 17.45 -22.92 -3.14
N VAL A 138 18.60 -23.05 -3.83
CA VAL A 138 19.57 -21.97 -4.03
C VAL A 138 19.74 -21.70 -5.51
N LEU A 139 19.51 -20.44 -5.91
CA LEU A 139 19.73 -19.95 -7.26
C LEU A 139 20.97 -19.06 -7.25
N THR A 140 22.02 -19.48 -7.96
CA THR A 140 23.23 -18.69 -8.13
C THR A 140 23.26 -18.07 -9.52
N ALA A 141 23.31 -16.74 -9.59
CA ALA A 141 23.50 -16.04 -10.85
C ALA A 141 24.94 -16.24 -11.31
N VAL A 142 25.13 -17.04 -12.35
CA VAL A 142 26.45 -17.40 -12.91
C VAL A 142 26.83 -16.53 -14.10
N ARG A 143 25.86 -15.82 -14.68
CA ARG A 143 26.08 -14.75 -15.66
C ARG A 143 25.05 -13.65 -15.46
N TRP A 144 25.49 -12.43 -15.20
CA TRP A 144 24.60 -11.32 -14.87
C TRP A 144 25.26 -9.95 -15.11
N THR A 145 24.43 -8.93 -15.30
CA THR A 145 24.84 -7.59 -15.66
C THR A 145 24.30 -6.57 -14.67
N PRO A 146 25.12 -5.85 -13.90
CA PRO A 146 24.71 -4.71 -13.09
C PRO A 146 24.43 -3.48 -13.99
N HIS A 147 23.32 -2.74 -13.71
CA HIS A 147 22.87 -1.62 -14.53
C HIS A 147 22.98 -0.27 -13.83
N GLU A 148 22.86 -0.22 -12.50
CA GLU A 148 22.89 1.01 -11.73
C GLU A 148 23.30 0.74 -10.28
N ILE A 149 23.69 1.80 -9.56
CA ILE A 149 23.92 1.77 -8.11
C ILE A 149 22.97 2.79 -7.47
N SER A 150 22.26 2.39 -6.43
CA SER A 150 21.32 3.25 -5.71
C SER A 150 21.71 3.45 -4.26
N LEU A 151 21.54 4.67 -3.75
CA LEU A 151 21.49 4.92 -2.31
C LEU A 151 20.15 4.42 -1.76
N VAL A 152 20.17 3.65 -0.67
CA VAL A 152 18.96 3.06 -0.07
C VAL A 152 18.92 3.30 1.44
N PRO A 153 17.74 3.65 2.01
CA PRO A 153 17.61 3.94 3.44
C PRO A 153 17.68 2.68 4.32
N THR A 154 17.15 1.55 3.84
CA THR A 154 17.04 0.32 4.63
C THR A 154 17.77 -0.84 3.96
N PRO A 155 18.62 -1.53 4.72
CA PRO A 155 19.34 -2.69 4.24
C PRO A 155 18.50 -3.97 4.17
N ALA A 156 18.70 -4.78 3.13
CA ALA A 156 18.13 -6.13 3.06
C ALA A 156 18.93 -7.16 3.89
N ASP A 157 20.17 -6.86 4.27
CA ASP A 157 21.03 -7.72 5.07
C ASP A 157 21.40 -7.04 6.40
N PRO A 158 21.10 -7.63 7.59
CA PRO A 158 21.43 -7.06 8.90
C PRO A 158 22.92 -7.08 9.26
N GLY A 159 23.77 -7.77 8.51
CA GLY A 159 25.19 -7.96 8.83
C GLY A 159 26.17 -6.92 8.28
N ALA A 160 25.74 -5.97 7.47
CA ALA A 160 26.61 -5.02 6.80
C ALA A 160 26.82 -3.72 7.61
N HIS A 161 27.98 -3.58 8.20
CA HIS A 161 28.42 -2.40 8.96
C HIS A 161 29.57 -1.69 8.24
N ILE A 162 29.48 -0.33 8.16
CA ILE A 162 30.60 0.51 7.77
C ILE A 162 31.54 0.66 8.97
N ARG A 163 32.80 0.30 8.79
CA ARG A 163 33.88 0.67 9.71
C ARG A 163 34.30 2.11 9.46
N MET A 164 34.02 3.00 10.42
CA MET A 164 34.71 4.28 10.50
C MET A 164 36.07 4.04 11.14
N GLU A 165 37.16 4.07 10.38
CA GLU A 165 38.49 4.22 10.92
C GLU A 165 38.85 5.71 10.98
N THR A 166 39.07 6.18 12.19
CA THR A 166 39.65 7.50 12.43
C THR A 166 41.13 7.42 12.05
N HIS A 167 41.52 8.06 10.94
CA HIS A 167 42.91 8.21 10.59
C HIS A 167 43.62 9.11 11.61
N MET A 168 44.49 8.55 12.42
CA MET A 168 45.73 9.19 12.82
C MET A 168 46.86 8.68 11.91
N THR A 169 47.43 9.60 11.16
CA THR A 169 48.65 9.37 10.39
C THR A 169 49.78 8.96 11.30
N ASP A 170 50.33 7.77 11.13
CA ASP A 170 51.77 7.59 11.16
C ASP A 170 52.17 6.31 10.45
N THR A 171 53.16 6.49 9.57
CA THR A 171 53.81 5.48 8.78
C THR A 171 54.81 4.76 9.66
N THR A 172 54.60 3.47 9.96
CA THR A 172 55.71 2.55 10.24
C THR A 172 55.28 1.08 10.11
N THR A 173 56.06 0.33 9.39
CA THR A 173 56.01 -1.11 9.19
C THR A 173 55.89 -1.87 10.53
N PRO A 174 55.04 -2.89 10.68
CA PRO A 174 54.91 -3.63 11.94
C PRO A 174 56.12 -4.54 12.16
N ALA A 175 56.85 -4.21 13.24
CA ALA A 175 57.72 -5.16 13.91
C ALA A 175 56.88 -6.14 14.75
N PRO A 176 57.36 -7.36 15.05
CA PRO A 176 56.58 -8.36 15.79
C PRO A 176 56.25 -7.85 17.21
N PRO A 177 55.12 -8.32 17.83
CA PRO A 177 54.64 -7.79 19.08
C PRO A 177 55.65 -8.02 20.21
N GLU A 178 56.24 -6.92 20.71
CA GLU A 178 56.97 -6.95 21.97
C GLU A 178 56.01 -7.30 23.11
N ALA A 179 56.39 -8.26 23.92
CA ALA A 179 55.65 -8.63 25.11
C ALA A 179 55.51 -7.41 26.03
N GLN A 180 54.25 -6.89 26.16
CA GLN A 180 53.95 -5.79 27.06
C GLN A 180 54.44 -6.11 28.46
N THR A 181 55.26 -5.24 29.05
CA THR A 181 55.74 -5.43 30.42
C THR A 181 54.57 -5.39 31.39
N ARG A 182 54.59 -6.20 32.46
CA ARG A 182 53.52 -6.23 33.47
C ARG A 182 53.17 -4.84 34.03
N ALA A 183 54.16 -3.94 34.12
CA ALA A 183 53.94 -2.53 34.51
C ALA A 183 53.06 -1.77 33.55
N ALA A 184 53.17 -1.98 32.23
CA ALA A 184 52.32 -1.36 31.21
C ALA A 184 50.89 -1.89 31.31
N ILE A 185 50.68 -3.18 31.46
CA ILE A 185 49.36 -3.81 31.66
C ILE A 185 48.69 -3.26 32.94
N ASN A 186 49.40 -3.16 34.04
CA ASN A 186 48.88 -2.62 35.30
C ASN A 186 48.48 -1.13 35.17
N THR A 187 49.19 -0.36 34.34
CA THR A 187 48.85 1.03 34.05
C THR A 187 47.56 1.10 33.23
N GLU A 188 47.37 0.21 32.27
CA GLU A 188 46.16 0.10 31.46
C GLU A 188 44.96 -0.34 32.31
N ILE A 189 45.08 -1.33 33.20
CA ILE A 189 44.02 -1.74 34.15
C ILE A 189 43.56 -0.55 35.00
N ARG A 190 44.49 0.29 35.50
CA ARG A 190 44.11 1.50 36.24
C ARG A 190 43.38 2.53 35.39
N SER A 191 43.75 2.66 34.12
CA SER A 191 43.06 3.56 33.20
C SER A 191 41.65 3.08 32.90
N ILE A 192 41.46 1.77 32.68
CA ILE A 192 40.13 1.15 32.46
C ILE A 192 39.23 1.35 33.68
N ALA A 193 39.72 1.13 34.89
CA ALA A 193 38.97 1.33 36.12
C ALA A 193 38.56 2.80 36.32
N ARG A 194 39.43 3.75 35.97
CA ARG A 194 39.15 5.18 36.07
C ARG A 194 38.01 5.58 35.11
N ILE A 195 38.04 5.10 33.87
CA ILE A 195 37.01 5.37 32.85
C ILE A 195 35.69 4.73 33.26
N ALA A 196 35.74 3.52 33.81
CA ALA A 196 34.53 2.78 34.24
C ALA A 196 34.04 3.18 35.65
N GLY A 197 34.70 4.11 36.34
CA GLY A 197 34.32 4.55 37.69
C GLY A 197 34.38 3.41 38.74
N LEU A 198 35.27 2.46 38.57
CA LEU A 198 35.48 1.32 39.48
C LEU A 198 36.46 1.68 40.59
N ASP A 199 36.27 1.08 41.75
CA ASP A 199 37.03 1.40 42.95
C ASP A 199 38.41 0.72 42.97
N GLN A 200 39.23 1.10 43.97
CA GLN A 200 40.59 0.59 44.12
C GLN A 200 40.62 -0.94 44.36
N SER A 201 39.59 -1.48 45.03
CA SER A 201 39.52 -2.91 45.33
C SER A 201 39.35 -3.75 44.06
N TRP A 202 38.63 -3.23 43.06
CA TRP A 202 38.53 -3.87 41.75
C TRP A 202 39.89 -3.84 41.00
N ILE A 203 40.63 -2.72 41.07
CA ILE A 203 41.95 -2.60 40.45
C ILE A 203 42.91 -3.63 41.05
N ASP A 204 42.97 -3.71 42.35
CA ASP A 204 43.83 -4.62 43.08
C ASP A 204 43.48 -6.07 42.74
N GLY A 205 42.21 -6.43 42.69
CA GLY A 205 41.75 -7.75 42.30
C GLY A 205 42.14 -8.14 40.86
N GLN A 206 42.13 -7.24 39.90
CA GLN A 206 42.56 -7.52 38.51
C GLN A 206 44.10 -7.64 38.42
N ILE A 207 44.85 -6.83 39.20
CA ILE A 207 46.31 -6.89 39.25
C ILE A 207 46.78 -8.17 39.94
N ASP A 208 46.17 -8.54 41.05
CA ASP A 208 46.50 -9.76 41.81
C ASP A 208 46.15 -11.03 41.03
N ALA A 209 45.07 -11.03 40.28
CA ALA A 209 44.68 -12.09 39.36
C ALA A 209 45.56 -12.17 38.10
N ALA A 210 46.58 -11.30 38.00
CA ALA A 210 47.47 -11.19 36.84
C ALA A 210 46.74 -11.07 35.49
N ALA A 211 45.55 -10.44 35.49
CA ALA A 211 44.72 -10.25 34.28
C ALA A 211 45.49 -9.46 33.20
N ASP A 212 45.24 -9.79 31.95
CA ASP A 212 45.65 -8.99 30.80
C ASP A 212 44.66 -7.83 30.58
N ALA A 213 45.00 -6.88 29.72
CA ALA A 213 44.19 -5.70 29.46
C ALA A 213 42.79 -6.03 28.90
N ASP A 214 42.68 -7.09 28.08
CA ASP A 214 41.40 -7.49 27.48
C ASP A 214 40.49 -8.19 28.47
N THR A 215 41.03 -8.96 29.36
CA THR A 215 40.30 -9.57 30.48
C THR A 215 39.81 -8.51 31.45
N ALA A 216 40.66 -7.50 31.78
CA ALA A 216 40.25 -6.37 32.62
C ALA A 216 39.16 -5.51 31.97
N ARG A 217 39.17 -5.28 30.64
CA ARG A 217 38.10 -4.59 29.92
C ARG A 217 36.80 -5.35 30.01
N ARG A 218 36.78 -6.67 29.79
CA ARG A 218 35.57 -7.49 29.94
C ARG A 218 35.00 -7.43 31.35
N ALA A 219 35.84 -7.59 32.36
CA ALA A 219 35.43 -7.51 33.76
C ALA A 219 34.90 -6.11 34.13
N ALA A 220 35.42 -5.03 33.55
CA ALA A 220 34.92 -3.68 33.74
C ALA A 220 33.51 -3.48 33.10
N PHE A 221 33.29 -4.05 31.92
CA PHE A 221 31.94 -4.04 31.29
C PHE A 221 30.91 -4.84 32.10
N GLU A 222 31.26 -5.98 32.65
CA GLU A 222 30.39 -6.78 33.52
C GLU A 222 30.08 -6.04 34.82
N ALA A 223 31.04 -5.37 35.42
CA ALA A 223 30.85 -4.55 36.62
C ALA A 223 29.96 -3.32 36.34
N LEU A 224 30.05 -2.69 35.17
CA LEU A 224 29.17 -1.63 34.72
C LEU A 224 27.76 -2.14 34.48
N ALA A 225 27.60 -3.28 33.82
CA ALA A 225 26.32 -3.92 33.56
C ALA A 225 25.61 -4.32 34.86
N SER A 226 26.33 -4.82 35.87
CA SER A 226 25.77 -5.16 37.19
C SER A 226 25.39 -3.95 38.03
N ARG A 227 26.08 -2.81 37.86
CA ARG A 227 25.70 -1.50 38.49
C ARG A 227 24.49 -0.86 37.82
N SER A 228 24.27 -1.14 36.54
CA SER A 228 23.19 -0.58 35.76
C SER A 228 21.91 -1.41 35.81
N ALA A 229 21.74 -2.29 36.79
CA ALA A 229 20.49 -2.98 37.04
C ALA A 229 19.64 -2.21 38.10
N PRO A 230 18.90 -1.17 37.70
CA PRO A 230 17.78 -0.71 38.51
C PRO A 230 16.65 -1.70 38.27
N THR A 231 16.05 -2.17 39.36
CA THR A 231 14.77 -2.88 39.36
C THR A 231 13.68 -1.92 38.86
N ILE A 232 13.63 -1.67 37.58
CA ILE A 232 12.50 -1.02 36.94
C ILE A 232 11.68 -2.14 36.31
N ARG A 233 10.45 -2.33 36.82
CA ARG A 233 9.39 -2.97 36.05
C ARG A 233 9.33 -2.26 34.70
N THR A 234 9.90 -2.83 33.69
CA THR A 234 9.68 -2.43 32.30
C THR A 234 8.29 -2.92 31.89
N GLU A 235 7.28 -2.09 32.10
CA GLU A 235 6.33 -1.92 31.01
C GLU A 235 7.19 -1.61 29.79
N GLN A 236 7.07 -2.44 28.77
CA GLN A 236 7.72 -2.20 27.50
C GLN A 236 7.19 -0.87 26.96
N VAL A 237 7.85 0.22 27.29
CA VAL A 237 7.78 1.43 26.48
C VAL A 237 8.49 1.05 25.19
N ARG A 238 7.69 0.62 24.23
CA ARG A 238 8.06 0.60 22.83
C ARG A 238 8.41 2.05 22.51
N VAL A 239 9.69 2.38 22.51
CA VAL A 239 10.16 3.62 21.89
C VAL A 239 9.93 3.39 20.40
N GLU A 240 8.72 3.66 19.95
CA GLU A 240 8.52 4.06 18.58
C GLU A 240 9.41 5.30 18.43
N MET A 241 10.39 5.22 17.55
CA MET A 241 11.11 6.42 17.10
C MET A 241 10.02 7.34 16.54
N GLY A 242 9.55 8.26 17.36
CA GLY A 242 8.52 9.20 16.99
C GLY A 242 9.00 9.92 15.74
N GLU A 243 8.17 9.89 14.71
CA GLU A 243 8.27 10.83 13.60
C GLU A 243 8.56 12.20 14.20
N SER A 244 9.59 12.88 13.69
CA SER A 244 9.99 14.17 14.26
C SER A 244 8.77 15.09 14.36
N GLN A 245 8.45 15.57 15.55
CA GLN A 245 7.30 16.46 15.78
C GLN A 245 7.42 17.78 14.98
N ASP A 246 8.59 18.03 14.41
CA ASP A 246 8.87 19.17 13.55
C ASP A 246 8.55 18.92 12.07
N ASP A 247 8.15 17.69 11.70
CA ASP A 247 7.71 17.39 10.33
C ASP A 247 6.42 18.18 10.00
N PRO A 248 6.45 19.08 8.99
CA PRO A 248 5.27 19.84 8.57
C PRO A 248 4.09 18.95 8.17
N ALA A 249 4.35 17.82 7.52
CA ALA A 249 3.30 16.89 7.07
C ALA A 249 2.61 16.21 8.26
N LEU A 250 3.38 15.79 9.26
CA LEU A 250 2.84 15.21 10.50
C LEU A 250 2.02 16.25 11.26
N ARG A 251 2.51 17.47 11.37
CA ARG A 251 1.79 18.58 12.03
C ARG A 251 0.48 18.91 11.33
N ALA A 252 0.48 19.00 10.01
CA ALA A 252 -0.73 19.23 9.22
C ALA A 252 -1.76 18.10 9.42
N ARG A 253 -1.31 16.86 9.56
CA ARG A 253 -2.17 15.71 9.85
C ARG A 253 -2.79 15.78 11.25
N GLN A 254 -2.01 16.17 12.27
CA GLN A 254 -2.47 16.35 13.65
C GLN A 254 -3.47 17.51 13.78
N MET A 255 -3.19 18.64 13.16
CA MET A 255 -4.11 19.80 13.12
C MET A 255 -5.41 19.43 12.38
N GLY A 256 -5.33 18.71 11.26
CA GLY A 256 -6.51 18.24 10.54
C GLY A 256 -7.34 17.24 11.35
N GLU A 257 -6.68 16.39 12.15
CA GLU A 257 -7.38 15.48 13.07
C GLU A 257 -8.10 16.24 14.19
N ALA A 258 -7.47 17.27 14.75
CA ALA A 258 -8.07 18.10 15.79
C ALA A 258 -9.30 18.86 15.27
N LEU A 259 -9.26 19.43 14.07
CA LEU A 259 -10.44 20.03 13.43
C LEU A 259 -11.55 19.01 13.19
N TYR A 260 -11.19 17.79 12.75
CA TYR A 260 -12.16 16.73 12.55
C TYR A 260 -12.85 16.33 13.87
N ALA A 261 -12.10 16.22 14.98
CA ALA A 261 -12.68 15.91 16.30
C ALA A 261 -13.67 16.99 16.79
N ARG A 262 -13.44 18.27 16.45
CA ARG A 262 -14.40 19.34 16.73
C ARG A 262 -15.70 19.20 15.93
N ILE A 263 -15.62 18.61 14.72
CA ILE A 263 -16.79 18.31 13.86
C ILE A 263 -17.49 17.03 14.33
N ASN A 264 -16.72 16.02 14.73
CA ASN A 264 -17.21 14.72 15.17
C ASN A 264 -16.77 14.44 16.63
N PRO A 265 -17.56 14.83 17.64
CA PRO A 265 -17.19 14.67 19.07
C PRO A 265 -17.02 13.22 19.52
N ARG A 266 -17.39 12.23 18.69
CA ARG A 266 -17.18 10.80 19.00
C ARG A 266 -15.79 10.31 18.60
N HIS A 267 -15.01 11.13 17.91
CA HIS A 267 -13.66 10.78 17.51
C HIS A 267 -12.69 10.98 18.67
N ASP A 268 -12.00 9.92 19.08
CA ASP A 268 -10.94 10.00 20.09
C ASP A 268 -9.67 10.59 19.45
N LEU A 269 -9.23 11.73 19.97
CA LEU A 269 -8.00 12.39 19.52
C LEU A 269 -6.77 11.55 19.87
N SER A 270 -5.89 11.37 18.88
CA SER A 270 -4.57 10.83 19.13
C SER A 270 -3.77 11.73 20.09
N GLU A 271 -2.89 11.13 20.92
CA GLU A 271 -2.05 11.89 21.88
C GLU A 271 -1.34 13.09 21.24
N PRO A 272 -0.70 12.97 20.06
CA PRO A 272 -0.04 14.10 19.43
C PRO A 272 -1.00 15.21 18.96
N ALA A 273 -2.25 14.88 18.62
CA ALA A 273 -3.23 15.86 18.14
C ALA A 273 -3.94 16.60 19.28
N ARG A 274 -3.88 16.09 20.52
CA ARG A 274 -4.56 16.70 21.70
C ARG A 274 -4.13 18.13 21.97
N ARG A 275 -2.90 18.51 21.64
CA ARG A 275 -2.42 19.88 21.77
C ARG A 275 -3.21 20.90 20.92
N TYR A 276 -3.88 20.42 19.87
CA TYR A 276 -4.70 21.23 18.97
C TYR A 276 -6.21 21.08 19.20
N ALA A 277 -6.65 20.37 20.23
CA ALA A 277 -8.05 19.96 20.45
C ALA A 277 -9.08 21.11 20.33
N TYR A 278 -8.70 22.33 20.73
CA TYR A 278 -9.57 23.50 20.71
C TYR A 278 -9.13 24.57 19.72
N ALA A 279 -8.07 24.33 18.95
CA ALA A 279 -7.54 25.30 18.02
C ALA A 279 -8.55 25.58 16.89
N THR A 280 -8.76 26.87 16.62
CA THR A 280 -9.56 27.33 15.48
C THR A 280 -8.72 27.31 14.18
N PRO A 281 -9.33 27.36 12.99
CA PRO A 281 -8.59 27.54 11.74
C PRO A 281 -7.69 28.79 11.76
N VAL A 282 -8.10 29.85 12.45
CA VAL A 282 -7.31 31.09 12.62
C VAL A 282 -6.09 30.83 13.50
N ASP A 283 -6.24 30.08 14.60
CA ASP A 283 -5.12 29.73 15.49
C ASP A 283 -4.09 28.88 14.76
N MET A 284 -4.55 27.91 13.97
CA MET A 284 -3.67 27.08 13.15
C MET A 284 -2.95 27.88 12.07
N ALA A 285 -3.64 28.81 11.41
CA ALA A 285 -3.03 29.72 10.45
C ALA A 285 -1.95 30.60 11.12
N LYS A 286 -2.22 31.11 12.33
CA LYS A 286 -1.28 31.90 13.13
C LYS A 286 -0.04 31.09 13.49
N GLU A 287 -0.21 29.86 13.96
CA GLU A 287 0.92 28.97 14.31
C GLU A 287 1.81 28.69 13.10
N LEU A 288 1.22 28.33 11.95
CA LEU A 288 1.97 28.06 10.72
C LEU A 288 2.79 29.26 10.24
N LEU A 289 2.23 30.48 10.30
CA LEU A 289 2.95 31.70 9.96
C LEU A 289 4.10 31.98 10.95
N THR A 290 3.86 31.79 12.25
CA THR A 290 4.88 31.97 13.29
C THR A 290 6.04 31.01 13.12
N LEU A 291 5.78 29.76 12.79
CA LEU A 291 6.80 28.73 12.51
C LEU A 291 7.67 29.06 11.29
N ARG A 292 7.15 29.84 10.35
CA ARG A 292 7.91 30.40 9.22
C ARG A 292 8.69 31.64 9.52
N GLY A 293 8.61 32.12 10.78
CA GLY A 293 9.28 33.35 11.19
C GLY A 293 8.54 34.64 10.79
N GLU A 294 7.29 34.54 10.31
CA GLU A 294 6.48 35.71 9.98
C GLU A 294 5.88 36.32 11.25
N SER A 295 5.91 37.64 11.35
CA SER A 295 5.25 38.33 12.47
C SER A 295 3.72 38.25 12.30
N THR A 296 3.07 37.69 13.30
CA THR A 296 1.59 37.60 13.38
C THR A 296 0.98 38.68 14.28
N MET A 297 1.82 39.57 14.86
CA MET A 297 1.35 40.68 15.69
C MET A 297 0.55 41.70 14.86
N ALA A 298 -0.56 42.14 15.42
CA ALA A 298 -1.45 43.16 14.82
C ALA A 298 -2.12 42.73 13.48
N LEU A 299 -2.06 41.48 13.10
CA LEU A 299 -2.83 40.98 11.94
C LEU A 299 -4.26 40.65 12.35
N SER A 300 -5.22 41.04 11.50
CA SER A 300 -6.61 40.63 11.67
C SER A 300 -6.79 39.14 11.37
N PRO A 301 -7.81 38.47 11.92
CA PRO A 301 -8.11 37.06 11.60
C PRO A 301 -8.19 36.81 10.10
N ALA A 302 -8.82 37.71 9.35
CA ALA A 302 -8.92 37.62 7.89
C ALA A 302 -7.55 37.66 7.22
N SER A 303 -6.65 38.56 7.68
CA SER A 303 -5.29 38.70 7.16
C SER A 303 -4.42 37.48 7.48
N LEU A 304 -4.59 36.88 8.66
CA LEU A 304 -3.90 35.64 9.05
C LEU A 304 -4.30 34.47 8.11
N VAL A 305 -5.59 34.26 7.90
CA VAL A 305 -6.09 33.20 7.02
C VAL A 305 -5.63 33.44 5.57
N THR A 306 -5.75 34.65 5.05
CA THR A 306 -5.31 34.98 3.69
C THR A 306 -3.81 34.72 3.51
N ARG A 307 -2.97 35.17 4.44
CA ARG A 307 -1.53 34.90 4.39
C ARG A 307 -1.24 33.43 4.47
N ALA A 308 -1.84 32.70 5.40
CA ALA A 308 -1.62 31.26 5.52
C ALA A 308 -2.03 30.50 4.25
N LEU A 309 -3.09 30.91 3.55
CA LEU A 309 -3.52 30.31 2.29
C LEU A 309 -2.54 30.56 1.14
N HIS A 310 -1.88 31.72 1.10
CA HIS A 310 -1.00 32.09 -0.02
C HIS A 310 0.48 31.82 0.24
N THR A 311 0.92 31.84 1.50
CA THR A 311 2.34 31.67 1.86
C THR A 311 2.67 30.27 2.35
N THR A 312 1.69 29.48 2.77
CA THR A 312 1.92 28.13 3.28
C THR A 312 1.18 27.09 2.43
N SER A 313 1.87 26.00 2.03
CA SER A 313 1.21 24.83 1.46
C SER A 313 0.46 24.01 2.53
N ASP A 314 0.82 24.17 3.80
CA ASP A 314 0.37 23.30 4.89
C ASP A 314 -1.07 23.61 5.30
N PHE A 315 -1.50 24.88 5.26
CA PHE A 315 -2.84 25.26 5.68
C PHE A 315 -3.95 24.68 4.77
N PRO A 316 -3.86 24.74 3.43
CA PRO A 316 -4.77 23.97 2.56
C PRO A 316 -4.76 22.47 2.82
N ILE A 317 -3.59 21.87 3.15
CA ILE A 317 -3.46 20.44 3.46
C ILE A 317 -4.21 20.08 4.76
N ILE A 318 -4.13 20.92 5.81
CA ILE A 318 -4.88 20.72 7.06
C ILE A 318 -6.38 20.66 6.78
N LEU A 319 -6.89 21.62 6.02
CA LEU A 319 -8.30 21.67 5.65
C LEU A 319 -8.69 20.48 4.77
N GLY A 320 -7.85 20.09 3.82
CA GLY A 320 -8.02 18.90 2.97
C GLY A 320 -8.08 17.60 3.78
N ASN A 321 -7.20 17.45 4.77
CA ASN A 321 -7.21 16.29 5.67
C ASN A 321 -8.51 16.20 6.48
N THR A 322 -9.01 17.32 6.98
CA THR A 322 -10.28 17.38 7.70
C THR A 322 -11.45 17.00 6.78
N VAL A 323 -11.52 17.59 5.57
CA VAL A 323 -12.55 17.26 4.58
C VAL A 323 -12.49 15.80 4.20
N SER A 324 -11.30 15.25 3.98
CA SER A 324 -11.12 13.84 3.60
C SER A 324 -11.72 12.88 4.65
N ARG A 325 -11.55 13.16 5.94
CA ARG A 325 -12.12 12.36 7.03
C ARG A 325 -13.65 12.44 7.04
N VAL A 326 -14.21 13.66 7.05
CA VAL A 326 -15.68 13.88 7.04
C VAL A 326 -16.33 13.27 5.80
N LEU A 327 -15.70 13.43 4.65
CA LEU A 327 -16.18 12.88 3.38
C LEU A 327 -16.17 11.36 3.40
N ARG A 328 -15.10 10.74 3.89
CA ARG A 328 -14.99 9.28 3.98
C ARG A 328 -16.05 8.67 4.90
N ASP A 329 -16.31 9.28 6.05
CA ASP A 329 -17.37 8.84 6.95
C ASP A 329 -18.74 8.88 6.26
N ALA A 330 -19.04 9.98 5.58
CA ALA A 330 -20.30 10.16 4.87
C ALA A 330 -20.45 9.19 3.68
N TYR A 331 -19.36 8.91 2.97
CA TYR A 331 -19.31 7.95 1.88
C TYR A 331 -19.56 6.51 2.38
N GLN A 332 -18.93 6.12 3.50
CA GLN A 332 -19.11 4.79 4.08
C GLN A 332 -20.50 4.59 4.69
N ALA A 333 -21.07 5.66 5.25
CA ALA A 333 -22.42 5.62 5.83
C ALA A 333 -23.54 5.63 4.78
N ALA A 334 -23.24 5.99 3.52
CA ALA A 334 -24.25 6.07 2.47
C ALA A 334 -24.73 4.67 2.03
N PRO A 335 -26.03 4.37 2.14
CA PRO A 335 -26.56 3.07 1.77
C PRO A 335 -26.54 2.88 0.25
N SER A 336 -26.07 1.71 -0.19
CA SER A 336 -26.16 1.29 -1.58
C SER A 336 -26.56 -0.18 -1.64
N GLY A 337 -27.82 -0.42 -2.06
CA GLY A 337 -28.34 -1.77 -2.19
C GLY A 337 -27.60 -2.58 -3.25
N ILE A 338 -27.46 -2.02 -4.44
CA ILE A 338 -26.86 -2.71 -5.60
C ILE A 338 -25.36 -3.02 -5.39
N ARG A 339 -24.62 -2.20 -4.67
CA ARG A 339 -23.19 -2.44 -4.38
C ARG A 339 -22.95 -3.76 -3.63
N ARG A 340 -23.91 -4.16 -2.78
CA ARG A 340 -23.85 -5.44 -2.05
C ARG A 340 -23.96 -6.66 -2.96
N LEU A 341 -24.52 -6.50 -4.15
CA LEU A 341 -24.70 -7.55 -5.14
C LEU A 341 -23.52 -7.65 -6.12
N GLY A 342 -22.55 -6.75 -6.01
CA GLY A 342 -21.33 -6.74 -6.82
C GLY A 342 -20.09 -7.16 -6.04
N ARG A 343 -19.10 -7.68 -6.76
CA ARG A 343 -17.78 -7.99 -6.22
C ARG A 343 -16.83 -6.82 -6.43
N GLN A 344 -16.22 -6.34 -5.36
CA GLN A 344 -15.19 -5.32 -5.44
C GLN A 344 -13.85 -5.93 -5.85
N THR A 345 -13.16 -5.25 -6.78
CA THR A 345 -11.79 -5.58 -7.20
C THR A 345 -10.96 -4.30 -7.35
N SER A 346 -9.70 -4.42 -7.73
CA SER A 346 -8.83 -3.29 -8.04
C SER A 346 -8.27 -3.40 -9.45
N ALA A 347 -8.18 -2.28 -10.15
CA ALA A 347 -7.56 -2.15 -11.46
C ALA A 347 -6.20 -1.46 -11.32
N ARG A 348 -5.19 -1.90 -12.05
CA ARG A 348 -3.84 -1.32 -11.99
C ARG A 348 -3.74 -0.02 -12.77
N ASP A 349 -4.51 0.10 -13.83
CA ASP A 349 -4.52 1.26 -14.75
C ASP A 349 -5.91 1.44 -15.39
N PHE A 350 -6.04 2.43 -16.26
CA PHE A 350 -7.29 2.76 -16.96
C PHE A 350 -7.54 1.94 -18.23
N ARG A 351 -6.75 0.91 -18.49
CA ARG A 351 -6.99 -0.01 -19.60
C ARG A 351 -8.14 -0.95 -19.28
N SER A 352 -8.67 -1.62 -20.30
CA SER A 352 -9.72 -2.61 -20.09
C SER A 352 -9.24 -3.73 -19.17
N VAL A 353 -9.94 -3.92 -18.07
CA VAL A 353 -9.78 -5.06 -17.16
C VAL A 353 -10.42 -6.26 -17.85
N ASN A 354 -9.59 -7.18 -18.29
CA ASN A 354 -10.08 -8.39 -18.96
C ASN A 354 -10.22 -9.51 -17.93
N LYS A 355 -11.40 -10.08 -17.84
CA LYS A 355 -11.70 -11.23 -16.99
C LYS A 355 -11.91 -12.46 -17.85
N ILE A 356 -11.13 -13.48 -17.59
CA ILE A 356 -11.26 -14.79 -18.25
C ILE A 356 -12.04 -15.68 -17.31
N MET A 357 -13.16 -16.22 -17.80
CA MET A 357 -13.91 -17.25 -17.14
C MET A 357 -13.46 -18.59 -17.69
N LEU A 358 -13.08 -19.49 -16.83
CA LEU A 358 -12.76 -20.87 -17.19
C LEU A 358 -14.03 -21.71 -17.07
N GLY A 359 -14.24 -22.60 -18.03
CA GLY A 359 -15.27 -23.63 -17.94
C GLY A 359 -15.05 -24.59 -16.78
N GLU A 360 -15.99 -25.46 -16.55
CA GLU A 360 -15.89 -26.45 -15.49
C GLU A 360 -14.74 -27.42 -15.77
N ALA A 361 -14.13 -27.93 -14.69
CA ALA A 361 -13.11 -28.95 -14.81
C ALA A 361 -13.66 -30.18 -15.53
N PRO A 362 -12.90 -30.83 -16.45
CA PRO A 362 -13.31 -32.05 -17.11
C PRO A 362 -13.70 -33.12 -16.08
N LEU A 363 -14.78 -33.84 -16.35
CA LEU A 363 -15.17 -34.96 -15.50
C LEU A 363 -14.10 -36.05 -15.57
N LEU A 364 -13.81 -36.65 -14.44
CA LEU A 364 -12.94 -37.81 -14.40
C LEU A 364 -13.63 -38.99 -15.11
N GLU A 365 -12.93 -39.58 -16.08
CA GLU A 365 -13.38 -40.78 -16.76
C GLU A 365 -12.84 -42.01 -16.04
N LYS A 366 -13.62 -43.09 -16.09
CA LYS A 366 -13.17 -44.39 -15.57
C LYS A 366 -11.99 -44.88 -16.43
N LEU A 367 -10.88 -45.18 -15.79
CA LEU A 367 -9.74 -45.81 -16.47
C LEU A 367 -10.14 -47.17 -17.02
N ASN A 368 -9.75 -47.44 -18.27
CA ASN A 368 -9.84 -48.76 -18.87
C ASN A 368 -8.71 -49.64 -18.31
N GLU A 369 -8.76 -50.94 -18.62
CA GLU A 369 -7.75 -51.93 -18.15
C GLU A 369 -6.32 -51.60 -18.63
N HIS A 370 -6.16 -50.77 -19.65
CA HIS A 370 -4.87 -50.33 -20.20
C HIS A 370 -4.33 -49.06 -19.51
N GLY A 371 -5.07 -48.45 -18.58
CA GLY A 371 -4.61 -47.31 -17.77
C GLY A 371 -4.47 -45.99 -18.55
N GLU A 372 -5.13 -45.86 -19.71
CA GLU A 372 -5.03 -44.64 -20.53
C GLU A 372 -5.78 -43.46 -19.87
N ILE A 373 -5.07 -42.35 -19.61
CA ILE A 373 -5.63 -41.09 -19.11
C ILE A 373 -5.78 -40.14 -20.29
N LYS A 374 -7.03 -39.75 -20.58
CA LYS A 374 -7.30 -38.76 -21.64
C LYS A 374 -7.14 -37.34 -21.13
N ALA A 375 -6.55 -36.50 -21.96
CA ALA A 375 -6.46 -35.08 -21.69
C ALA A 375 -7.84 -34.43 -21.86
N GLY A 376 -8.26 -33.65 -20.86
CA GLY A 376 -9.47 -32.81 -20.93
C GLY A 376 -9.11 -31.37 -21.37
N THR A 377 -10.03 -30.76 -22.08
CA THR A 377 -9.95 -29.31 -22.43
C THR A 377 -10.98 -28.54 -21.63
N MET A 378 -10.66 -27.27 -21.32
CA MET A 378 -11.58 -26.33 -20.68
C MET A 378 -11.92 -25.23 -21.67
N ALA A 379 -13.21 -24.89 -21.78
CA ALA A 379 -13.65 -23.76 -22.56
C ALA A 379 -13.36 -22.44 -21.81
N GLU A 380 -13.14 -21.37 -22.55
CA GLU A 380 -12.87 -20.06 -22.01
C GLU A 380 -13.87 -19.04 -22.58
N ALA A 381 -14.32 -18.13 -21.73
CA ALA A 381 -15.04 -16.92 -22.12
C ALA A 381 -14.34 -15.69 -21.52
N ARG A 382 -14.52 -14.52 -22.14
CA ARG A 382 -13.83 -13.31 -21.73
C ARG A 382 -14.78 -12.13 -21.75
N GLU A 383 -14.87 -11.43 -20.64
CA GLU A 383 -15.56 -10.14 -20.53
C GLU A 383 -14.58 -9.04 -20.15
N ALA A 384 -14.92 -7.79 -20.47
CA ALA A 384 -14.04 -6.66 -20.21
C ALA A 384 -14.84 -5.41 -19.80
N TYR A 385 -14.28 -4.67 -18.84
CA TYR A 385 -14.74 -3.33 -18.46
C TYR A 385 -13.53 -2.44 -18.16
N LYS A 386 -13.73 -1.15 -18.01
CA LYS A 386 -12.67 -0.20 -17.67
C LYS A 386 -13.11 0.72 -16.55
N ILE A 387 -12.14 1.26 -15.81
CA ILE A 387 -12.36 2.33 -14.85
C ILE A 387 -12.30 3.69 -15.54
N GLU A 388 -13.06 4.66 -15.02
CA GLU A 388 -13.09 6.04 -15.48
C GLU A 388 -12.96 6.99 -14.30
N THR A 389 -12.43 8.18 -14.53
CA THR A 389 -12.26 9.18 -13.48
C THR A 389 -13.47 10.11 -13.42
N TRP A 390 -14.08 10.18 -12.26
CA TRP A 390 -15.19 11.06 -11.92
C TRP A 390 -14.71 12.13 -10.95
N ALA A 391 -14.89 13.39 -11.22
CA ALA A 391 -14.38 14.45 -10.37
C ALA A 391 -15.34 15.64 -10.25
N LYS A 392 -15.30 16.28 -9.08
CA LYS A 392 -16.00 17.54 -8.83
C LYS A 392 -15.15 18.42 -7.93
N LYS A 393 -15.11 19.74 -8.20
CA LYS A 393 -14.48 20.71 -7.30
C LYS A 393 -15.53 21.52 -6.56
N ILE A 394 -15.18 21.94 -5.36
CA ILE A 394 -15.94 22.86 -4.51
C ILE A 394 -15.00 23.90 -3.92
N GLY A 395 -15.50 25.10 -3.66
CA GLY A 395 -14.77 26.17 -3.00
C GLY A 395 -15.29 26.37 -1.58
N ILE A 396 -14.37 26.55 -0.64
CA ILE A 396 -14.65 26.99 0.74
C ILE A 396 -14.13 28.41 0.87
N THR A 397 -15.03 29.34 1.16
CA THR A 397 -14.68 30.75 1.24
C THR A 397 -13.88 31.07 2.51
N ARG A 398 -13.02 32.07 2.43
CA ARG A 398 -12.30 32.62 3.58
C ARG A 398 -13.25 33.00 4.74
N GLN A 399 -14.45 33.47 4.45
CA GLN A 399 -15.42 33.86 5.48
C GLN A 399 -15.78 32.68 6.40
N VAL A 400 -16.02 31.49 5.83
CA VAL A 400 -16.29 30.27 6.61
C VAL A 400 -15.13 29.94 7.57
N LEU A 401 -13.88 30.12 7.11
CA LEU A 401 -12.68 29.84 7.90
C LEU A 401 -12.46 30.88 9.00
N VAL A 402 -12.70 32.16 8.71
CA VAL A 402 -12.55 33.26 9.68
C VAL A 402 -13.63 33.21 10.75
N ASN A 403 -14.85 32.87 10.39
CA ASN A 403 -15.99 32.76 11.30
C ASN A 403 -15.99 31.44 12.11
N ASP A 404 -15.03 30.54 11.84
CA ASP A 404 -14.97 29.20 12.45
C ASP A 404 -16.29 28.40 12.27
N ASP A 405 -16.95 28.57 11.12
CA ASP A 405 -18.19 27.87 10.81
C ASP A 405 -17.89 26.44 10.36
N LEU A 406 -17.50 25.61 11.32
CA LEU A 406 -17.20 24.20 11.08
C LEU A 406 -18.45 23.39 10.66
N GLY A 407 -19.64 23.85 10.99
CA GLY A 407 -20.89 23.22 10.54
C GLY A 407 -21.06 23.30 9.03
N ALA A 408 -20.97 24.49 8.46
CA ALA A 408 -21.05 24.69 7.00
C ALA A 408 -19.91 23.97 6.26
N PHE A 409 -18.70 23.99 6.82
CA PHE A 409 -17.55 23.27 6.30
C PHE A 409 -17.78 21.75 6.25
N ALA A 410 -18.26 21.17 7.35
CA ALA A 410 -18.54 19.74 7.47
C ALA A 410 -19.69 19.30 6.58
N ASP A 411 -20.76 20.10 6.48
CA ASP A 411 -21.94 19.77 5.65
C ASP A 411 -21.58 19.68 4.16
N LEU A 412 -20.70 20.56 3.71
CA LEU A 412 -20.22 20.51 2.33
C LEU A 412 -19.44 19.23 2.05
N ALA A 413 -18.50 18.87 2.93
CA ALA A 413 -17.73 17.64 2.85
C ALA A 413 -18.61 16.38 2.89
N ARG A 414 -19.61 16.39 3.78
CA ARG A 414 -20.57 15.29 3.96
C ARG A 414 -21.41 15.06 2.70
N ARG A 415 -21.92 16.14 2.10
CA ARG A 415 -22.67 16.08 0.83
C ARG A 415 -21.83 15.56 -0.32
N MET A 416 -20.53 15.91 -0.36
CA MET A 416 -19.62 15.38 -1.39
C MET A 416 -19.38 13.88 -1.22
N GLY A 417 -19.23 13.40 0.02
CA GLY A 417 -19.11 11.96 0.31
C GLY A 417 -20.35 11.18 -0.13
N GLN A 418 -21.55 11.69 0.21
CA GLN A 418 -22.81 11.12 -0.24
C GLN A 418 -22.93 11.15 -1.77
N GLY A 419 -22.51 12.26 -2.41
CA GLY A 419 -22.50 12.39 -3.87
C GLY A 419 -21.57 11.40 -4.58
N ALA A 420 -20.42 11.07 -3.98
CA ALA A 420 -19.53 10.03 -4.49
C ALA A 420 -20.19 8.64 -4.44
N ALA A 421 -20.80 8.27 -3.32
CA ALA A 421 -21.53 7.00 -3.17
C ALA A 421 -22.74 6.93 -4.11
N GLU A 422 -23.44 8.04 -4.29
CA GLU A 422 -24.57 8.17 -5.24
C GLU A 422 -24.08 7.96 -6.69
N THR A 423 -22.91 8.49 -7.04
CA THR A 423 -22.31 8.32 -8.37
C THR A 423 -22.02 6.85 -8.65
N GLU A 424 -21.41 6.14 -7.72
CA GLU A 424 -21.17 4.69 -7.84
C GLU A 424 -22.46 3.91 -8.04
N ALA A 425 -23.44 4.15 -7.18
CA ALA A 425 -24.71 3.45 -7.25
C ALA A 425 -25.45 3.70 -8.58
N ARG A 426 -25.39 4.94 -9.10
CA ARG A 426 -25.96 5.28 -10.41
C ARG A 426 -25.27 4.58 -11.55
N ILE A 427 -23.93 4.48 -11.52
CA ILE A 427 -23.16 3.76 -12.54
C ILE A 427 -23.59 2.28 -12.54
N LEU A 428 -23.67 1.65 -11.37
CA LEU A 428 -24.07 0.24 -11.25
C LEU A 428 -25.51 0.01 -11.74
N VAL A 429 -26.45 0.88 -11.37
CA VAL A 429 -27.84 0.78 -11.82
C VAL A 429 -27.95 1.06 -13.32
N SER A 430 -27.25 2.07 -13.84
CA SER A 430 -27.27 2.37 -15.28
C SER A 430 -26.75 1.23 -16.12
N LEU A 431 -25.73 0.50 -15.63
CA LEU A 431 -25.21 -0.70 -16.25
C LEU A 431 -26.27 -1.82 -16.24
N LEU A 432 -26.95 -2.05 -15.11
CA LEU A 432 -28.00 -3.06 -14.99
C LEU A 432 -29.20 -2.75 -15.91
N GLU A 433 -29.55 -1.46 -16.06
CA GLU A 433 -30.69 -1.01 -16.87
C GLU A 433 -30.33 -0.67 -18.34
N ALA A 434 -29.09 -0.89 -18.77
CA ALA A 434 -28.70 -0.73 -20.16
C ALA A 434 -29.58 -1.55 -21.11
N ASN A 435 -29.63 -1.20 -22.39
CA ASN A 435 -30.40 -1.90 -23.42
C ASN A 435 -31.91 -2.04 -23.04
N SER A 436 -32.52 -0.95 -22.59
CA SER A 436 -33.93 -0.90 -22.16
C SER A 436 -34.23 -1.83 -20.98
N GLY A 437 -33.21 -2.00 -20.10
CA GLY A 437 -33.29 -2.81 -18.88
C GLY A 437 -32.92 -4.27 -19.06
N ASN A 438 -32.34 -4.66 -20.20
CA ASN A 438 -31.85 -6.01 -20.41
C ASN A 438 -30.36 -6.17 -20.01
N GLY A 439 -29.76 -5.13 -19.44
CA GLY A 439 -28.35 -5.10 -19.07
C GLY A 439 -27.41 -4.89 -20.26
N PRO A 440 -26.08 -4.85 -20.04
CA PRO A 440 -25.10 -4.61 -21.07
C PRO A 440 -25.06 -5.79 -22.07
N THR A 441 -24.51 -5.52 -23.25
CA THR A 441 -24.22 -6.57 -24.24
C THR A 441 -22.92 -7.25 -23.81
N LEU A 442 -22.96 -8.56 -23.70
CA LEU A 442 -21.82 -9.42 -23.34
C LEU A 442 -21.02 -9.82 -24.60
N SER A 443 -19.93 -10.53 -24.40
CA SER A 443 -19.01 -10.98 -25.46
C SER A 443 -19.65 -11.91 -26.50
N ASP A 444 -20.74 -12.58 -26.13
CA ASP A 444 -21.56 -13.43 -27.02
C ASP A 444 -22.53 -12.60 -27.90
N ASN A 445 -22.45 -11.27 -27.88
CA ASN A 445 -23.32 -10.32 -28.58
C ASN A 445 -24.79 -10.35 -28.13
N LYS A 446 -25.10 -10.90 -26.95
CA LYS A 446 -26.42 -10.89 -26.36
C LYS A 446 -26.47 -9.95 -25.16
N ALA A 447 -27.64 -9.42 -24.85
CA ALA A 447 -27.81 -8.66 -23.62
C ALA A 447 -27.69 -9.58 -22.40
N LEU A 448 -27.25 -9.03 -21.26
CA LEU A 448 -27.12 -9.75 -19.98
C LEU A 448 -28.37 -10.62 -19.68
N PHE A 449 -29.56 -10.04 -19.80
CA PHE A 449 -30.83 -10.76 -19.66
C PHE A 449 -31.40 -11.09 -21.02
N HIS A 450 -31.20 -12.34 -21.44
CA HIS A 450 -31.65 -12.85 -22.71
C HIS A 450 -32.33 -14.20 -22.55
N VAL A 451 -33.27 -14.53 -23.45
CA VAL A 451 -33.99 -15.80 -23.39
C VAL A 451 -33.03 -16.99 -23.54
N ASP A 452 -32.04 -16.88 -24.43
CA ASP A 452 -31.03 -17.93 -24.63
C ASP A 452 -30.13 -18.14 -23.42
N HIS A 453 -29.97 -17.14 -22.55
CA HIS A 453 -29.25 -17.29 -21.28
C HIS A 453 -30.07 -18.01 -20.22
N GLY A 454 -31.37 -18.23 -20.46
CA GLY A 454 -32.28 -18.85 -19.49
C GLY A 454 -32.45 -18.04 -18.18
N ASN A 455 -32.07 -16.77 -18.19
CA ASN A 455 -32.02 -15.88 -17.01
C ASN A 455 -33.03 -14.73 -17.06
N LYS A 456 -34.00 -14.81 -17.97
CA LYS A 456 -35.05 -13.81 -18.14
C LYS A 456 -36.42 -14.48 -18.22
N ALA A 457 -37.41 -13.97 -17.46
CA ALA A 457 -38.77 -14.44 -17.58
C ALA A 457 -39.37 -14.08 -18.97
N GLY A 458 -40.03 -15.01 -19.63
CA GLY A 458 -40.63 -14.80 -20.93
C GLY A 458 -41.79 -13.80 -20.91
N THR A 459 -42.53 -13.74 -19.78
CA THR A 459 -43.60 -12.79 -19.53
C THR A 459 -43.38 -12.11 -18.19
N GLY A 460 -43.59 -10.79 -18.13
CA GLY A 460 -43.58 -10.03 -16.89
C GLY A 460 -44.69 -10.47 -15.95
N ALA A 461 -44.35 -10.58 -14.66
CA ALA A 461 -45.31 -10.99 -13.63
C ALA A 461 -44.95 -10.41 -12.27
N VAL A 462 -45.96 -10.27 -11.42
CA VAL A 462 -45.79 -9.83 -10.02
C VAL A 462 -45.00 -10.87 -9.21
N ILE A 463 -44.42 -10.43 -8.10
CA ILE A 463 -43.74 -11.34 -7.14
C ILE A 463 -44.80 -12.25 -6.50
N SER A 464 -44.62 -13.56 -6.67
CA SER A 464 -45.50 -14.60 -6.12
C SER A 464 -44.69 -15.87 -5.88
N ASP A 465 -45.27 -16.86 -5.20
CA ASP A 465 -44.64 -18.18 -5.01
C ASP A 465 -44.29 -18.83 -6.37
N ALA A 466 -45.18 -18.80 -7.35
CA ALA A 466 -44.94 -19.36 -8.66
C ALA A 466 -43.79 -18.67 -9.40
N THR A 467 -43.74 -17.33 -9.37
CA THR A 467 -42.71 -16.57 -10.09
C THR A 467 -41.33 -16.62 -9.39
N LEU A 468 -41.31 -16.67 -8.08
CA LEU A 468 -40.07 -16.92 -7.30
C LEU A 468 -39.56 -18.34 -7.49
N SER A 469 -40.49 -19.33 -7.56
CA SER A 469 -40.13 -20.72 -7.87
C SER A 469 -39.56 -20.88 -9.29
N ALA A 470 -40.12 -20.18 -10.28
CA ALA A 470 -39.59 -20.13 -11.63
C ALA A 470 -38.19 -19.51 -11.69
N ALA A 471 -37.97 -18.39 -10.99
CA ALA A 471 -36.66 -17.75 -10.88
C ALA A 471 -35.62 -18.66 -10.21
N ARG A 472 -36.01 -19.32 -9.12
CA ARG A 472 -35.15 -20.30 -8.43
C ARG A 472 -34.80 -21.47 -9.34
N LEU A 473 -35.76 -22.01 -10.08
CA LEU A 473 -35.53 -23.08 -11.03
C LEU A 473 -34.56 -22.64 -12.13
N ALA A 474 -34.79 -21.47 -12.73
CA ALA A 474 -33.92 -20.94 -13.78
C ALA A 474 -32.46 -20.83 -13.33
N LEU A 475 -32.19 -20.30 -12.11
CA LEU A 475 -30.84 -20.23 -11.56
C LEU A 475 -30.26 -21.62 -11.24
N ARG A 476 -31.06 -22.55 -10.70
CA ARG A 476 -30.61 -23.90 -10.36
C ARG A 476 -30.32 -24.79 -11.58
N THR A 477 -30.91 -24.48 -12.73
CA THR A 477 -30.69 -25.20 -13.98
C THR A 477 -29.73 -24.49 -14.93
N GLN A 478 -29.08 -23.43 -14.48
CA GLN A 478 -28.06 -22.74 -15.26
C GLN A 478 -26.94 -23.67 -15.68
N LYS A 479 -26.48 -23.46 -16.90
CA LYS A 479 -25.41 -24.26 -17.49
C LYS A 479 -24.11 -23.44 -17.51
N GLY A 480 -23.01 -24.11 -17.27
CA GLY A 480 -21.68 -23.58 -17.43
C GLY A 480 -21.28 -23.36 -18.89
N ILE A 481 -20.03 -22.97 -19.12
CA ILE A 481 -19.47 -22.77 -20.47
C ILE A 481 -19.46 -24.09 -21.25
N ASP A 482 -19.30 -25.22 -20.56
CA ASP A 482 -19.31 -26.57 -21.14
C ASP A 482 -20.71 -27.20 -21.19
N GLU A 483 -21.77 -26.38 -21.11
CA GLU A 483 -23.20 -26.81 -21.13
C GLU A 483 -23.63 -27.75 -19.99
N ARG A 484 -22.77 -27.98 -18.99
CA ARG A 484 -23.14 -28.75 -17.80
C ARG A 484 -23.91 -27.88 -16.80
N ILE A 485 -24.80 -28.47 -16.04
CA ILE A 485 -25.51 -27.78 -14.96
C ILE A 485 -24.50 -27.40 -13.89
N ILE A 486 -24.48 -26.10 -13.53
CA ILE A 486 -23.69 -25.55 -12.46
C ILE A 486 -24.57 -25.30 -11.23
N ARG A 487 -23.93 -25.26 -10.05
CA ARG A 487 -24.67 -25.00 -8.83
C ARG A 487 -24.75 -23.49 -8.61
N VAL A 488 -25.91 -22.88 -8.90
CA VAL A 488 -26.18 -21.48 -8.61
C VAL A 488 -27.28 -21.39 -7.56
N THR A 489 -27.01 -20.75 -6.43
CA THR A 489 -27.94 -20.62 -5.32
C THR A 489 -28.54 -19.20 -5.31
N PRO A 490 -29.87 -19.02 -5.52
CA PRO A 490 -30.52 -17.72 -5.36
C PRO A 490 -30.39 -17.27 -3.90
N LYS A 491 -29.91 -16.04 -3.69
CA LYS A 491 -29.62 -15.54 -2.34
C LYS A 491 -30.22 -14.16 -2.08
N ASN A 492 -30.37 -13.32 -3.10
CA ASN A 492 -30.87 -11.98 -2.93
C ASN A 492 -32.03 -11.71 -3.87
N LEU A 493 -33.02 -10.95 -3.37
CA LEU A 493 -34.14 -10.42 -4.16
C LEU A 493 -33.97 -8.89 -4.25
N LEU A 494 -33.66 -8.39 -5.45
CA LEU A 494 -33.48 -6.96 -5.72
C LEU A 494 -34.78 -6.40 -6.30
N VAL A 495 -35.29 -5.36 -5.66
CA VAL A 495 -36.58 -4.74 -6.02
C VAL A 495 -36.50 -3.20 -6.00
N PRO A 496 -37.34 -2.52 -6.77
CA PRO A 496 -37.61 -1.09 -6.60
C PRO A 496 -38.45 -0.85 -5.32
N PRO A 497 -38.49 0.38 -4.79
CA PRO A 497 -39.26 0.71 -3.58
C PRO A 497 -40.76 0.38 -3.69
N ALA A 498 -41.33 0.46 -4.90
CA ALA A 498 -42.75 0.12 -5.13
C ALA A 498 -43.09 -1.34 -4.81
N LEU A 499 -42.12 -2.24 -4.89
CA LEU A 499 -42.29 -3.68 -4.61
C LEU A 499 -41.77 -4.10 -3.22
N GLU A 500 -41.22 -3.18 -2.41
CA GLU A 500 -40.62 -3.47 -1.10
C GLU A 500 -41.58 -4.24 -0.19
N THR A 501 -42.78 -3.68 0.09
CA THR A 501 -43.78 -4.32 0.97
C THR A 501 -44.25 -5.68 0.45
N VAL A 502 -44.36 -5.84 -0.88
CA VAL A 502 -44.74 -7.13 -1.48
C VAL A 502 -43.60 -8.16 -1.28
N ALA A 503 -42.36 -7.75 -1.51
CA ALA A 503 -41.18 -8.61 -1.33
C ALA A 503 -41.02 -8.97 0.15
N GLU A 504 -41.19 -8.04 1.08
CA GLU A 504 -41.14 -8.31 2.54
C GLU A 504 -42.17 -9.37 2.95
N LYS A 505 -43.39 -9.29 2.47
CA LYS A 505 -44.45 -10.29 2.76
C LYS A 505 -44.04 -11.69 2.33
N TRP A 506 -43.39 -11.83 1.16
CA TRP A 506 -42.91 -13.13 0.66
C TRP A 506 -41.66 -13.64 1.36
N LEU A 507 -40.85 -12.78 1.92
CA LEU A 507 -39.64 -13.16 2.65
C LEU A 507 -39.83 -13.25 4.17
N ALA A 508 -40.96 -12.76 4.69
CA ALA A 508 -41.25 -12.77 6.11
C ALA A 508 -41.36 -14.19 6.69
N THR A 509 -40.82 -14.36 7.89
CA THR A 509 -40.92 -15.61 8.65
C THR A 509 -42.24 -15.58 9.45
N ILE A 510 -43.34 -15.98 8.83
CA ILE A 510 -44.64 -16.09 9.48
C ILE A 510 -44.99 -17.57 9.67
N ALA A 511 -45.37 -17.96 10.87
CA ALA A 511 -45.84 -19.33 11.13
C ALA A 511 -47.19 -19.52 10.44
N PRO A 512 -47.33 -20.47 9.49
CA PRO A 512 -48.57 -20.67 8.76
C PRO A 512 -49.63 -21.33 9.63
N ALA A 513 -50.90 -20.99 9.42
CA ALA A 513 -52.03 -21.61 10.11
C ALA A 513 -52.32 -23.04 9.57
N THR A 514 -52.03 -23.31 8.31
CA THR A 514 -52.22 -24.61 7.66
C THR A 514 -51.00 -24.99 6.82
N ALA A 515 -50.84 -26.30 6.52
CA ALA A 515 -49.74 -26.77 5.68
C ALA A 515 -49.79 -26.24 4.24
N ALA A 516 -50.98 -25.82 3.74
CA ALA A 516 -51.13 -25.22 2.43
C ALA A 516 -50.60 -23.76 2.38
N ASP A 517 -50.50 -23.09 3.54
CA ASP A 517 -50.07 -21.71 3.65
C ASP A 517 -48.58 -21.57 3.93
N VAL A 518 -47.82 -22.69 3.89
CA VAL A 518 -46.36 -22.67 4.10
C VAL A 518 -45.67 -21.89 3.01
N ASN A 519 -44.99 -20.80 3.39
CA ASN A 519 -44.18 -20.00 2.45
C ASN A 519 -42.75 -20.61 2.33
N PRO A 520 -42.40 -21.26 1.20
CA PRO A 520 -41.08 -21.89 1.03
C PRO A 520 -39.94 -20.88 0.87
N PHE A 521 -40.23 -19.58 0.75
CA PHE A 521 -39.24 -18.50 0.60
C PHE A 521 -38.99 -17.74 1.89
N SER A 522 -39.68 -18.07 2.97
CA SER A 522 -39.46 -17.46 4.28
C SER A 522 -38.00 -17.56 4.70
N GLY A 523 -37.32 -16.43 4.85
CA GLY A 523 -35.90 -16.38 5.22
C GLY A 523 -34.91 -16.98 4.19
N ALA A 524 -35.40 -17.40 3.01
CA ALA A 524 -34.55 -18.05 2.00
C ALA A 524 -33.66 -17.08 1.23
N MET A 525 -34.07 -15.81 1.12
CA MET A 525 -33.36 -14.75 0.39
C MET A 525 -33.29 -13.47 1.21
N SER A 526 -32.27 -12.67 0.95
CA SER A 526 -32.11 -11.32 1.51
C SER A 526 -32.79 -10.31 0.59
N LEU A 527 -33.61 -9.42 1.15
CA LEU A 527 -34.20 -8.31 0.41
C LEU A 527 -33.18 -7.19 0.21
N VAL A 528 -33.08 -6.72 -1.02
CA VAL A 528 -32.29 -5.55 -1.41
C VAL A 528 -33.22 -4.58 -2.14
N VAL A 529 -33.43 -3.41 -1.53
CA VAL A 529 -34.23 -2.34 -2.13
C VAL A 529 -33.30 -1.33 -2.77
N GLU A 530 -33.50 -1.04 -4.06
CA GLU A 530 -32.68 -0.07 -4.79
C GLU A 530 -33.56 1.06 -5.34
N PRO A 531 -33.53 2.24 -4.71
CA PRO A 531 -34.40 3.35 -5.09
C PRO A 531 -34.11 3.95 -6.47
N ARG A 532 -32.96 3.64 -7.06
CA ARG A 532 -32.52 4.21 -8.35
C ARG A 532 -33.01 3.41 -9.54
N LEU A 533 -33.65 2.25 -9.32
CA LEU A 533 -34.27 1.49 -10.40
C LEU A 533 -35.42 2.31 -11.03
N THR A 534 -35.38 2.45 -12.35
CA THR A 534 -36.37 3.29 -13.10
C THR A 534 -37.71 2.59 -13.27
N SER A 535 -37.68 1.24 -13.36
CA SER A 535 -38.91 0.44 -13.46
C SER A 535 -39.51 0.20 -12.08
N ALA A 536 -40.78 0.53 -11.90
CA ALA A 536 -41.51 0.29 -10.66
C ALA A 536 -41.93 -1.19 -10.47
N THR A 537 -41.90 -2.00 -11.54
CA THR A 537 -42.42 -3.39 -11.53
C THR A 537 -41.37 -4.44 -11.74
N ARG A 538 -40.20 -4.10 -12.34
CA ARG A 538 -39.12 -5.04 -12.61
C ARG A 538 -38.43 -5.47 -11.33
N TRP A 539 -38.12 -6.77 -11.22
CA TRP A 539 -37.42 -7.31 -10.10
C TRP A 539 -36.39 -8.37 -10.53
N TYR A 540 -35.43 -8.63 -9.66
CA TYR A 540 -34.32 -9.53 -9.96
C TYR A 540 -34.04 -10.48 -8.80
N VAL A 541 -33.61 -11.69 -9.14
CA VAL A 541 -33.06 -12.66 -8.17
C VAL A 541 -31.59 -12.88 -8.49
N THR A 542 -30.73 -12.79 -7.50
CA THR A 542 -29.29 -12.94 -7.70
C THR A 542 -28.69 -13.99 -6.78
N ALA A 543 -27.61 -14.62 -7.23
CA ALA A 543 -26.73 -15.41 -6.39
C ALA A 543 -25.86 -14.50 -5.51
N GLU A 544 -25.10 -15.11 -4.59
CA GLU A 544 -24.08 -14.40 -3.82
C GLU A 544 -22.88 -14.06 -4.72
N PRO A 545 -22.31 -12.82 -4.66
CA PRO A 545 -21.16 -12.45 -5.47
C PRO A 545 -19.90 -13.31 -5.26
N GLY A 546 -19.83 -14.03 -4.13
CA GLY A 546 -18.75 -14.98 -3.85
C GLY A 546 -18.95 -16.39 -4.41
N GLU A 547 -20.19 -16.76 -4.81
CA GLU A 547 -20.52 -18.07 -5.36
C GLU A 547 -20.28 -18.13 -6.87
N ILE A 548 -20.65 -17.05 -7.57
CA ILE A 548 -20.49 -16.93 -9.03
C ILE A 548 -20.20 -15.49 -9.40
N ASP A 549 -19.30 -15.30 -10.35
CA ASP A 549 -18.97 -13.97 -10.88
C ASP A 549 -20.21 -13.38 -11.59
N GLY A 550 -20.53 -12.16 -11.28
CA GLY A 550 -21.68 -11.48 -11.86
C GLY A 550 -21.34 -10.01 -12.08
N LEU A 551 -21.95 -9.13 -11.32
CA LEU A 551 -21.59 -7.72 -11.28
C LEU A 551 -20.23 -7.56 -10.58
N GLU A 552 -19.27 -6.92 -11.24
CA GLU A 552 -17.98 -6.58 -10.67
C GLU A 552 -17.75 -5.06 -10.81
N PHE A 553 -17.13 -4.45 -9.80
CA PHE A 553 -16.71 -3.07 -9.85
C PHE A 553 -15.29 -2.91 -9.32
N ALA A 554 -14.55 -1.96 -9.88
CA ALA A 554 -13.14 -1.74 -9.56
C ALA A 554 -12.85 -0.29 -9.23
N TYR A 555 -11.87 -0.13 -8.34
CA TYR A 555 -11.17 1.13 -8.09
C TYR A 555 -9.75 1.05 -8.63
N LEU A 556 -9.13 2.22 -8.85
CA LEU A 556 -7.70 2.27 -9.13
C LEU A 556 -6.92 1.79 -7.91
N SER A 557 -5.96 0.89 -8.13
CA SER A 557 -5.13 0.32 -7.06
C SER A 557 -4.42 1.41 -6.25
N GLY A 558 -4.60 1.39 -4.94
CA GLY A 558 -4.09 2.42 -4.02
C GLY A 558 -5.02 3.63 -3.83
N ASN A 559 -6.11 3.75 -4.62
CA ASN A 559 -7.08 4.85 -4.55
C ASN A 559 -8.51 4.32 -4.38
N GLU A 560 -8.73 3.47 -3.39
CA GLU A 560 -10.05 2.91 -3.13
C GLU A 560 -11.00 3.96 -2.55
N GLY A 561 -12.09 4.22 -3.28
CA GLY A 561 -13.07 5.24 -2.93
C GLY A 561 -12.65 6.67 -3.31
N PRO A 562 -13.42 7.69 -2.86
CA PRO A 562 -13.18 9.07 -3.23
C PRO A 562 -11.89 9.65 -2.60
N GLN A 563 -11.04 10.26 -3.44
CA GLN A 563 -9.82 10.96 -3.05
C GLN A 563 -10.07 12.46 -2.98
N VAL A 564 -9.42 13.12 -2.03
CA VAL A 564 -9.57 14.55 -1.79
C VAL A 564 -8.24 15.25 -2.00
N GLU A 565 -8.25 16.28 -2.84
CA GLU A 565 -7.13 17.18 -3.04
C GLU A 565 -7.54 18.61 -2.72
N SER A 566 -6.67 19.37 -2.09
CA SER A 566 -6.92 20.78 -1.72
C SER A 566 -5.82 21.68 -2.25
N ARG A 567 -6.22 22.88 -2.67
CA ARG A 567 -5.29 23.95 -3.03
C ARG A 567 -5.84 25.31 -2.63
N SER A 568 -4.97 26.31 -2.53
CA SER A 568 -5.40 27.71 -2.46
C SER A 568 -6.21 28.06 -3.70
N GLY A 569 -7.39 28.66 -3.51
CA GLY A 569 -8.29 29.02 -4.60
C GLY A 569 -7.75 30.22 -5.38
N TRP A 570 -7.91 30.17 -6.71
CA TRP A 570 -7.71 31.32 -7.59
C TRP A 570 -9.06 31.97 -7.94
N ASP A 571 -10.05 31.11 -8.25
CA ASP A 571 -11.40 31.54 -8.62
C ASP A 571 -12.28 31.85 -7.39
N VAL A 572 -11.90 31.36 -6.21
CA VAL A 572 -12.60 31.55 -4.94
C VAL A 572 -11.61 32.07 -3.90
N ASP A 573 -11.95 33.19 -3.24
CA ASP A 573 -11.17 33.69 -2.10
C ASP A 573 -11.29 32.70 -0.92
N GLY A 574 -10.41 31.70 -0.89
CA GLY A 574 -10.44 30.61 0.06
C GLY A 574 -9.66 29.37 -0.39
N VAL A 575 -10.24 28.19 -0.16
CA VAL A 575 -9.66 26.88 -0.54
C VAL A 575 -10.54 26.20 -1.56
N GLU A 576 -9.96 25.75 -2.64
CA GLU A 576 -10.60 24.83 -3.58
C GLU A 576 -10.27 23.38 -3.19
N ILE A 577 -11.30 22.57 -3.12
CA ILE A 577 -11.22 21.15 -2.83
C ILE A 577 -11.75 20.39 -4.03
N ARG A 578 -10.97 19.44 -4.52
CA ARG A 578 -11.33 18.52 -5.60
C ARG A 578 -11.55 17.13 -5.01
N VAL A 579 -12.69 16.53 -5.32
CA VAL A 579 -12.99 15.13 -5.02
C VAL A 579 -12.90 14.35 -6.32
N ILE A 580 -12.10 13.30 -6.31
CA ILE A 580 -11.84 12.42 -7.45
C ILE A 580 -12.24 11.01 -7.06
N LEU A 581 -12.92 10.31 -7.97
CA LEU A 581 -13.30 8.93 -7.83
C LEU A 581 -12.92 8.18 -9.11
N ASP A 582 -11.98 7.24 -9.00
CA ASP A 582 -11.60 6.35 -10.08
C ASP A 582 -12.38 5.05 -9.93
N PHE A 583 -13.47 4.91 -10.71
CA PHE A 583 -14.45 3.85 -10.57
C PHE A 583 -14.93 3.35 -11.92
N GLY A 584 -15.15 2.03 -12.01
CA GLY A 584 -15.78 1.41 -13.15
C GLY A 584 -16.39 0.08 -12.78
N ALA A 585 -17.31 -0.40 -13.58
CA ALA A 585 -18.03 -1.64 -13.33
C ALA A 585 -18.35 -2.37 -14.63
N GLY A 586 -18.56 -3.67 -14.53
CA GLY A 586 -18.99 -4.53 -15.63
C GLY A 586 -19.71 -5.77 -15.14
N PHE A 587 -20.46 -6.40 -16.02
CA PHE A 587 -20.95 -7.75 -15.79
C PHE A 587 -19.97 -8.74 -16.39
N ILE A 588 -19.53 -9.69 -15.58
CA ILE A 588 -18.57 -10.73 -15.97
C ILE A 588 -19.33 -11.98 -16.40
N ASP A 589 -20.42 -12.31 -15.72
CA ASP A 589 -21.24 -13.49 -16.02
C ASP A 589 -22.73 -13.17 -15.86
N HIS A 590 -23.57 -13.79 -16.71
CA HIS A 590 -25.02 -13.66 -16.66
C HIS A 590 -25.69 -14.69 -15.75
N ARG A 591 -25.01 -15.80 -15.44
CA ARG A 591 -25.59 -17.00 -14.80
C ARG A 591 -26.03 -16.80 -13.37
N GLY A 592 -25.42 -15.83 -12.67
CA GLY A 592 -25.76 -15.47 -11.29
C GLY A 592 -26.96 -14.54 -11.15
N TRP A 593 -27.60 -14.10 -12.25
CA TRP A 593 -28.63 -13.06 -12.25
C TRP A 593 -29.85 -13.53 -13.05
N PHE A 594 -31.03 -13.36 -12.48
CA PHE A 594 -32.31 -13.61 -13.13
C PHE A 594 -33.18 -12.35 -13.10
N GLN A 595 -33.85 -12.04 -14.20
CA GLN A 595 -34.73 -10.88 -14.33
C GLN A 595 -36.18 -11.31 -14.59
N ASN A 596 -37.12 -10.66 -13.90
CA ASN A 596 -38.52 -10.61 -14.30
C ASN A 596 -38.89 -9.18 -14.67
N PRO A 597 -39.41 -8.93 -15.88
CA PRO A 597 -39.83 -7.57 -16.30
C PRO A 597 -40.90 -6.94 -15.40
N GLY A 598 -41.58 -7.73 -14.58
CA GLY A 598 -42.70 -7.29 -13.77
C GLY A 598 -44.01 -7.11 -14.60
N ALA A 599 -45.12 -6.85 -13.93
CA ALA A 599 -46.41 -6.58 -14.52
C ALA A 599 -47.07 -5.34 -13.87
#